data_7e8f865976e01ca1fa4a6241a28053b7
#
_entry.id   7e8f865976e01ca1fa4a6241a28053b7
#
_cell.length_a   1.000
_cell.length_b   1.000
_cell.length_c   1.000
_cell.angle_alpha   90.00
_cell.angle_beta   90.00
_cell.angle_gamma   90.00
#
_symmetry.space_group_name_H-M   'P 1'
#
loop_
_entity.id
_entity.type
_entity.pdbx_description
1 polymer ?
#
loop_
_entity_poly.entity_id
_entity_poly.type
_entity_poly.pdbx_seq_one_letter_code
_entity_poly.pdbx_strand_id
1 'polypeptide(L)'
;LLADSPDFREYLLQFAQEADFNISDIKIQKMAALFGHTVENESGVESYVLPESCQSTGTKRMVELESMIFTQLKRQAFMCVDEIEASMHPNLMEYILTKFVNTPDNQSQLLVSTHYDPILKDIDDIFGKDSVWFTEKSKDGNTTLFSLVDFKGLNKLSSIHRAYMNGQFGALPNVL
;
A
#
# COMPACT_ATOMS: atom_id res chain seq x y z
N LEU A 1 -20.25 -3.72 -11.75
CA LEU A 1 -19.87 -2.53 -12.55
C LEU A 1 -18.37 -2.44 -12.84
N LEU A 2 -17.47 -2.62 -11.85
CA LEU A 2 -16.01 -2.72 -12.11
C LEU A 2 -15.64 -4.08 -12.71
N ALA A 3 -16.29 -5.13 -12.26
CA ALA A 3 -16.05 -6.51 -12.66
C ALA A 3 -16.12 -6.76 -14.19
N ASP A 4 -16.90 -5.97 -14.91
CA ASP A 4 -17.09 -6.09 -16.35
C ASP A 4 -16.24 -5.09 -17.15
N SER A 5 -15.37 -4.30 -16.47
CA SER A 5 -14.50 -3.31 -17.12
C SER A 5 -13.21 -3.98 -17.61
N PRO A 6 -12.93 -4.01 -18.92
CA PRO A 6 -11.65 -4.49 -19.46
C PRO A 6 -10.45 -3.74 -18.86
N ASP A 7 -10.54 -2.41 -18.75
CA ASP A 7 -9.49 -1.55 -18.17
C ASP A 7 -9.14 -1.95 -16.74
N PHE A 8 -10.17 -2.28 -15.93
CA PHE A 8 -9.96 -2.69 -14.55
C PHE A 8 -9.26 -4.04 -14.45
N ARG A 9 -9.66 -4.99 -15.29
CA ARG A 9 -9.03 -6.32 -15.35
C ARG A 9 -7.56 -6.21 -15.78
N GLU A 10 -7.28 -5.42 -16.81
CA GLU A 10 -5.92 -5.17 -17.30
C GLU A 10 -5.05 -4.51 -16.23
N TYR A 11 -5.58 -3.50 -15.55
CA TYR A 11 -4.91 -2.82 -14.45
C TYR A 11 -4.54 -3.78 -13.32
N LEU A 12 -5.48 -4.61 -12.84
CA LEU A 12 -5.21 -5.59 -11.79
C LEU A 12 -4.22 -6.66 -12.21
N LEU A 13 -4.33 -7.15 -13.45
CA LEU A 13 -3.42 -8.17 -13.98
C LEU A 13 -2.01 -7.63 -14.09
N GLN A 14 -1.84 -6.44 -14.64
CA GLN A 14 -0.55 -5.78 -14.72
C GLN A 14 0.05 -5.61 -13.32
N PHE A 15 -0.72 -5.11 -12.36
CA PHE A 15 -0.26 -4.95 -10.98
C PHE A 15 0.19 -6.29 -10.37
N ALA A 16 -0.62 -7.34 -10.52
CA ALA A 16 -0.33 -8.65 -9.95
C ALA A 16 0.96 -9.26 -10.54
N GLN A 17 1.24 -9.00 -11.83
CA GLN A 17 2.47 -9.44 -12.49
C GLN A 17 3.69 -8.64 -12.03
N GLU A 18 3.57 -7.32 -11.92
CA GLU A 18 4.63 -6.43 -11.42
C GLU A 18 4.98 -6.71 -9.96
N ALA A 19 4.00 -7.11 -9.15
CA ALA A 19 4.16 -7.44 -7.74
C ALA A 19 4.54 -8.91 -7.45
N ASP A 20 4.88 -9.68 -8.49
CA ASP A 20 5.36 -11.08 -8.42
C ASP A 20 4.39 -12.05 -7.71
N PHE A 21 3.09 -11.88 -7.93
CA PHE A 21 2.06 -12.77 -7.37
C PHE A 21 1.91 -14.09 -8.14
N ASN A 22 2.72 -14.33 -9.16
CA ASN A 22 2.64 -15.51 -10.03
C ASN A 22 1.22 -15.72 -10.62
N ILE A 23 0.52 -14.61 -10.87
CA ILE A 23 -0.82 -14.57 -11.44
C ILE A 23 -0.71 -14.30 -12.93
N SER A 24 -1.16 -15.23 -13.75
CA SER A 24 -1.12 -15.13 -15.23
C SER A 24 -2.42 -14.63 -15.84
N ASP A 25 -3.53 -14.72 -15.13
CA ASP A 25 -4.84 -14.24 -15.58
C ASP A 25 -5.76 -13.94 -14.40
N ILE A 26 -6.66 -12.96 -14.56
CA ILE A 26 -7.72 -12.65 -13.60
C ILE A 26 -9.04 -12.60 -14.36
N LYS A 27 -10.01 -13.43 -13.96
CA LYS A 27 -11.38 -13.42 -14.50
C LYS A 27 -12.36 -13.10 -13.39
N ILE A 28 -13.16 -12.08 -13.60
CA ILE A 28 -14.22 -11.71 -12.68
C ILE A 28 -15.54 -12.17 -13.29
N GLN A 29 -16.22 -13.10 -12.63
CA GLN A 29 -17.50 -13.65 -13.08
C GLN A 29 -18.56 -13.46 -11.99
N LYS A 30 -19.62 -12.72 -12.32
CA LYS A 30 -20.74 -12.40 -11.42
C LYS A 30 -20.27 -11.76 -10.12
N MET A 31 -19.96 -12.52 -9.09
CA MET A 31 -19.49 -12.03 -7.78
C MET A 31 -18.25 -12.82 -7.29
N ALA A 32 -17.54 -13.51 -8.17
CA ALA A 32 -16.36 -14.28 -7.83
C ALA A 32 -15.19 -13.92 -8.75
N ALA A 33 -14.01 -13.76 -8.17
CA ALA A 33 -12.78 -13.65 -8.91
C ALA A 33 -12.11 -15.02 -9.06
N LEU A 34 -11.63 -15.29 -10.27
CA LEU A 34 -10.85 -16.48 -10.60
C LEU A 34 -9.45 -16.03 -11.02
N PHE A 35 -8.44 -16.66 -10.46
CA PHE A 35 -7.04 -16.32 -10.68
C PHE A 35 -6.35 -17.45 -11.42
N GLY A 36 -5.79 -17.15 -12.60
CA GLY A 36 -4.92 -18.03 -13.34
C GLY A 36 -3.50 -17.99 -12.76
N HIS A 37 -2.92 -19.14 -12.50
CA HIS A 37 -1.54 -19.31 -12.08
C HIS A 37 -0.81 -20.17 -13.07
N THR A 38 0.43 -19.82 -13.39
CA THR A 38 1.30 -20.60 -14.25
C THR A 38 2.54 -21.00 -13.47
N VAL A 39 2.81 -22.29 -13.43
CA VAL A 39 3.96 -22.86 -12.74
C VAL A 39 4.82 -23.62 -13.74
N GLU A 40 6.11 -23.35 -13.75
CA GLU A 40 7.10 -24.10 -14.50
C GLU A 40 7.73 -25.14 -13.58
N ASN A 41 7.71 -26.40 -14.01
CA ASN A 41 8.30 -27.53 -13.31
C ASN A 41 9.11 -28.39 -14.28
N GLU A 42 9.74 -29.46 -13.77
CA GLU A 42 10.55 -30.39 -14.58
C GLU A 42 9.76 -31.06 -15.72
N SER A 43 8.45 -31.12 -15.63
CA SER A 43 7.54 -31.72 -16.63
C SER A 43 7.04 -30.70 -17.66
N GLY A 44 7.35 -29.41 -17.47
CA GLY A 44 6.93 -28.32 -18.37
C GLY A 44 6.15 -27.22 -17.64
N VAL A 45 5.33 -26.49 -18.39
CA VAL A 45 4.50 -25.39 -17.89
C VAL A 45 3.09 -25.89 -17.62
N GLU A 46 2.63 -25.74 -16.40
CA GLU A 46 1.27 -26.06 -15.97
C GLU A 46 0.50 -24.81 -15.57
N SER A 47 -0.77 -24.74 -15.92
CA SER A 47 -1.65 -23.62 -15.59
C SER A 47 -2.84 -24.08 -14.76
N TYR A 48 -3.13 -23.36 -13.69
CA TYR A 48 -4.24 -23.62 -12.78
C TYR A 48 -5.14 -22.40 -12.68
N VAL A 49 -6.42 -22.62 -12.48
CA VAL A 49 -7.40 -21.56 -12.18
C VAL A 49 -7.96 -21.81 -10.79
N LEU A 50 -7.70 -20.88 -9.89
CA LEU A 50 -8.11 -20.97 -8.50
C LEU A 50 -9.11 -19.85 -8.16
N PRO A 51 -10.17 -20.14 -7.39
CA PRO A 51 -11.06 -19.10 -6.91
C PRO A 51 -10.38 -18.22 -5.85
N GLU A 52 -10.92 -17.02 -5.63
CA GLU A 52 -10.45 -16.07 -4.62
C GLU A 52 -10.31 -16.70 -3.23
N SER A 53 -11.22 -17.61 -2.86
CA SER A 53 -11.18 -18.32 -1.58
C SER A 53 -9.89 -19.11 -1.36
N CYS A 54 -9.23 -19.55 -2.43
CA CYS A 54 -7.97 -20.28 -2.40
C CYS A 54 -6.74 -19.39 -2.43
N GLN A 55 -6.91 -18.07 -2.58
CA GLN A 55 -5.81 -17.13 -2.57
C GLN A 55 -5.33 -16.82 -1.16
N SER A 56 -4.06 -16.41 -1.03
CA SER A 56 -3.50 -15.93 0.23
C SER A 56 -4.25 -14.68 0.73
N THR A 57 -4.17 -14.40 2.03
CA THR A 57 -4.74 -13.18 2.61
C THR A 57 -4.11 -11.92 1.97
N GLY A 58 -2.80 -11.96 1.71
CA GLY A 58 -2.09 -10.86 1.05
C GLY A 58 -2.60 -10.62 -0.38
N THR A 59 -2.82 -11.69 -1.17
CA THR A 59 -3.37 -11.57 -2.52
C THR A 59 -4.78 -10.96 -2.51
N LYS A 60 -5.64 -11.39 -1.56
CA LYS A 60 -6.99 -10.83 -1.40
C LYS A 60 -6.92 -9.35 -1.03
N ARG A 61 -6.08 -9.00 -0.06
CA ARG A 61 -5.90 -7.61 0.37
C ARG A 61 -5.37 -6.72 -0.75
N MET A 62 -4.44 -7.23 -1.54
CA MET A 62 -3.93 -6.54 -2.74
C MET A 62 -5.07 -6.26 -3.74
N VAL A 63 -5.86 -7.26 -4.09
CA VAL A 63 -6.97 -7.09 -5.05
C VAL A 63 -8.00 -6.09 -4.53
N GLU A 64 -8.33 -6.16 -3.24
CA GLU A 64 -9.24 -5.22 -2.60
C GLU A 64 -8.72 -3.77 -2.68
N LEU A 65 -7.47 -3.55 -2.25
CA LEU A 65 -6.86 -2.23 -2.22
C LEU A 65 -6.68 -1.63 -3.61
N GLU A 66 -6.16 -2.42 -4.57
CA GLU A 66 -5.99 -1.98 -5.95
C GLU A 66 -7.32 -1.70 -6.66
N SER A 67 -8.38 -2.42 -6.30
CA SER A 67 -9.74 -2.13 -6.79
C SER A 67 -10.25 -0.78 -6.30
N MET A 68 -9.98 -0.46 -5.04
CA MET A 68 -10.32 0.85 -4.48
C MET A 68 -9.47 1.95 -5.12
N ILE A 69 -8.15 1.76 -5.23
CA ILE A 69 -7.23 2.73 -5.85
C ILE A 69 -7.63 3.01 -7.29
N PHE A 70 -7.87 1.98 -8.11
CA PHE A 70 -8.34 2.16 -9.49
C PHE A 70 -9.59 3.02 -9.55
N THR A 71 -10.57 2.76 -8.66
CA THR A 71 -11.79 3.53 -8.60
C THR A 71 -11.54 4.99 -8.26
N GLN A 72 -10.64 5.26 -7.31
CA GLN A 72 -10.29 6.61 -6.89
C GLN A 72 -9.54 7.37 -8.00
N LEU A 73 -8.59 6.73 -8.65
CA LEU A 73 -7.86 7.31 -9.78
C LEU A 73 -8.79 7.71 -10.92
N LYS A 74 -9.78 6.86 -11.26
CA LYS A 74 -10.80 7.19 -12.28
C LYS A 74 -11.74 8.32 -11.87
N ARG A 75 -11.99 8.51 -10.58
CA ARG A 75 -12.91 9.54 -10.05
C ARG A 75 -12.17 10.80 -9.60
N GLN A 76 -10.87 10.79 -9.55
CA GLN A 76 -10.05 11.88 -9.01
C GLN A 76 -10.50 12.27 -7.59
N ALA A 77 -10.59 11.29 -6.70
CA ALA A 77 -11.23 11.42 -5.40
C ALA A 77 -10.27 11.18 -4.23
N PHE A 78 -10.75 11.46 -3.02
CA PHE A 78 -10.03 11.21 -1.77
C PHE A 78 -10.36 9.83 -1.20
N MET A 79 -9.34 9.13 -0.70
CA MET A 79 -9.48 7.82 -0.04
C MET A 79 -8.67 7.79 1.25
N CYS A 80 -9.24 7.12 2.28
CA CYS A 80 -8.53 6.79 3.51
C CYS A 80 -8.34 5.28 3.62
N VAL A 81 -7.14 4.86 4.02
CA VAL A 81 -6.82 3.45 4.31
C VAL A 81 -6.18 3.37 5.68
N ASP A 82 -6.81 2.65 6.59
CA ASP A 82 -6.26 2.37 7.90
C ASP A 82 -5.38 1.12 7.86
N GLU A 83 -4.22 1.16 8.51
CA GLU A 83 -3.22 0.09 8.54
C GLU A 83 -2.96 -0.49 7.14
N ILE A 84 -2.43 0.35 6.24
CA ILE A 84 -2.23 -0.04 4.83
C ILE A 84 -1.40 -1.30 4.67
N GLU A 85 -0.46 -1.55 5.58
CA GLU A 85 0.41 -2.74 5.61
C GLU A 85 -0.31 -4.02 6.04
N ALA A 86 -1.54 -3.95 6.54
CA ALA A 86 -2.24 -5.10 7.10
C ALA A 86 -2.29 -6.28 6.11
N SER A 87 -1.74 -7.42 6.53
CA SER A 87 -1.68 -8.67 5.76
C SER A 87 -0.85 -8.61 4.47
N MET A 88 -0.03 -7.58 4.27
CA MET A 88 0.83 -7.44 3.10
C MET A 88 2.31 -7.45 3.47
N HIS A 89 3.15 -7.87 2.52
CA HIS A 89 4.59 -7.70 2.66
C HIS A 89 4.93 -6.19 2.57
N PRO A 90 5.84 -5.68 3.40
CA PRO A 90 6.22 -4.26 3.39
C PRO A 90 6.58 -3.70 2.02
N ASN A 91 7.38 -4.42 1.23
CA ASN A 91 7.77 -3.99 -0.11
C ASN A 91 6.57 -3.81 -1.05
N LEU A 92 5.50 -4.59 -0.85
CA LEU A 92 4.28 -4.45 -1.64
C LEU A 92 3.55 -3.15 -1.28
N MET A 93 3.50 -2.81 0.00
CA MET A 93 2.94 -1.54 0.46
C MET A 93 3.71 -0.35 -0.14
N GLU A 94 5.04 -0.36 -0.06
CA GLU A 94 5.88 0.70 -0.64
C GLU A 94 5.68 0.80 -2.16
N TYR A 95 5.57 -0.33 -2.84
CA TYR A 95 5.28 -0.38 -4.28
C TYR A 95 3.92 0.25 -4.62
N ILE A 96 2.86 -0.08 -3.86
CA ILE A 96 1.51 0.48 -4.04
C ILE A 96 1.54 2.01 -3.88
N LEU A 97 2.17 2.50 -2.81
CA LEU A 97 2.28 3.93 -2.55
C LEU A 97 3.07 4.66 -3.64
N THR A 98 4.20 4.10 -4.04
CA THR A 98 5.04 4.66 -5.11
C THR A 98 4.29 4.71 -6.44
N LYS A 99 3.56 3.64 -6.78
CA LYS A 99 2.75 3.58 -7.99
C LYS A 99 1.62 4.61 -7.98
N PHE A 100 0.93 4.74 -6.84
CA PHE A 100 -0.14 5.75 -6.69
C PHE A 100 0.39 7.18 -6.90
N VAL A 101 1.51 7.52 -6.26
CA VAL A 101 2.11 8.86 -6.36
C VAL A 101 2.61 9.15 -7.79
N ASN A 102 3.20 8.16 -8.45
CA ASN A 102 3.77 8.31 -9.79
C ASN A 102 2.76 8.10 -10.93
N THR A 103 1.49 7.86 -10.62
CA THR A 103 0.45 7.74 -11.67
C THR A 103 0.31 9.07 -12.41
N PRO A 104 0.47 9.10 -13.75
CA PRO A 104 0.35 10.35 -14.51
C PRO A 104 -1.04 10.99 -14.35
N ASP A 105 -1.06 12.33 -14.31
CA ASP A 105 -2.28 13.13 -14.18
C ASP A 105 -3.16 12.80 -12.94
N ASN A 106 -2.57 12.16 -11.94
CA ASN A 106 -3.26 11.81 -10.71
C ASN A 106 -3.57 13.05 -9.87
N GLN A 107 -4.85 13.35 -9.69
CA GLN A 107 -5.35 14.39 -8.80
C GLN A 107 -6.08 13.80 -7.58
N SER A 108 -6.04 12.48 -7.43
CA SER A 108 -6.61 11.81 -6.27
C SER A 108 -5.74 12.04 -5.04
N GLN A 109 -6.35 11.94 -3.86
CA GLN A 109 -5.63 12.03 -2.58
C GLN A 109 -5.79 10.72 -1.81
N LEU A 110 -4.69 10.28 -1.20
CA LEU A 110 -4.64 9.10 -0.37
C LEU A 110 -4.13 9.47 1.01
N LEU A 111 -4.94 9.19 2.03
CA LEU A 111 -4.54 9.25 3.44
C LEU A 111 -4.39 7.82 3.96
N VAL A 112 -3.21 7.49 4.48
CA VAL A 112 -2.96 6.16 5.06
C VAL A 112 -2.51 6.29 6.51
N SER A 113 -2.91 5.34 7.35
CA SER A 113 -2.23 5.08 8.61
C SER A 113 -1.34 3.84 8.47
N THR A 114 -0.24 3.81 9.21
CA THR A 114 0.69 2.68 9.22
C THR A 114 1.49 2.63 10.52
N HIS A 115 1.82 1.42 10.96
CA HIS A 115 2.81 1.17 12.02
C HIS A 115 4.18 0.78 11.43
N TYR A 116 4.31 0.77 10.12
CA TYR A 116 5.55 0.42 9.42
C TYR A 116 6.50 1.62 9.35
N ASP A 117 7.28 1.81 10.41
CA ASP A 117 8.26 2.90 10.53
C ASP A 117 9.39 2.90 9.47
N PRO A 118 9.82 1.75 8.87
CA PRO A 118 10.85 1.79 7.83
C PRO A 118 10.52 2.64 6.61
N ILE A 119 9.24 2.95 6.34
CA ILE A 119 8.83 3.87 5.28
C ILE A 119 9.47 5.26 5.42
N LEU A 120 9.90 5.63 6.64
CA LEU A 120 10.60 6.88 6.91
C LEU A 120 12.03 6.91 6.36
N LYS A 121 12.57 5.81 5.81
CA LYS A 121 13.90 5.77 5.19
C LYS A 121 13.89 6.45 3.83
N ASP A 122 12.83 6.22 3.07
CA ASP A 122 12.73 6.59 1.67
C ASP A 122 11.66 7.68 1.43
N ILE A 123 11.38 8.45 2.49
CA ILE A 123 10.31 9.44 2.52
C ILE A 123 10.47 10.53 1.44
N ASP A 124 11.69 10.99 1.21
CA ASP A 124 11.97 12.03 0.22
C ASP A 124 11.81 11.50 -1.21
N ASP A 125 11.97 10.19 -1.41
CA ASP A 125 11.87 9.54 -2.71
C ASP A 125 10.42 9.18 -3.05
N ILE A 126 9.56 8.95 -2.03
CA ILE A 126 8.17 8.51 -2.25
C ILE A 126 7.21 9.71 -2.26
N PHE A 127 7.15 10.53 -1.19
CA PHE A 127 6.08 11.54 -1.06
C PHE A 127 6.45 12.82 -0.30
N GLY A 128 7.68 13.00 0.16
CA GLY A 128 8.15 14.21 0.85
C GLY A 128 7.78 14.29 2.34
N LYS A 129 8.52 15.10 3.07
CA LYS A 129 8.42 15.25 4.53
C LYS A 129 7.12 15.88 5.01
N ASP A 130 6.52 16.73 4.20
CA ASP A 130 5.28 17.45 4.48
C ASP A 130 4.04 16.54 4.45
N SER A 131 4.16 15.38 3.83
CA SER A 131 3.11 14.35 3.81
C SER A 131 3.10 13.46 5.06
N VAL A 132 4.10 13.59 5.96
CA VAL A 132 4.22 12.74 7.14
C VAL A 132 3.69 13.43 8.38
N TRP A 133 2.79 12.71 9.05
CA TRP A 133 2.16 13.12 10.28
C TRP A 133 2.30 12.02 11.34
N PHE A 134 2.47 12.42 12.58
CA PHE A 134 2.53 11.52 13.72
C PHE A 134 1.32 11.71 14.62
N THR A 135 0.86 10.59 15.18
CA THR A 135 -0.12 10.59 16.26
C THR A 135 0.54 10.12 17.54
N GLU A 136 0.29 10.80 18.63
CA GLU A 136 0.75 10.42 19.95
C GLU A 136 -0.39 10.43 20.96
N LYS A 137 -0.52 9.36 21.73
CA LYS A 137 -1.53 9.25 22.78
C LYS A 137 -0.89 9.54 24.13
N SER A 138 -1.41 10.57 24.82
CA SER A 138 -0.98 10.94 26.16
C SER A 138 -1.50 9.93 27.22
N LYS A 139 -0.92 9.99 28.43
CA LYS A 139 -1.39 9.18 29.57
C LYS A 139 -2.84 9.45 29.95
N ASP A 140 -3.33 10.64 29.67
CA ASP A 140 -4.72 11.07 29.94
C ASP A 140 -5.70 10.60 28.83
N GLY A 141 -5.21 9.84 27.84
CA GLY A 141 -6.01 9.30 26.74
C GLY A 141 -6.26 10.25 25.58
N ASN A 142 -5.75 11.49 25.64
CA ASN A 142 -5.83 12.42 24.53
C ASN A 142 -4.87 12.04 23.40
N THR A 143 -5.30 12.22 22.15
CA THR A 143 -4.45 12.03 20.97
C THR A 143 -4.08 13.39 20.41
N THR A 144 -2.79 13.60 20.17
CA THR A 144 -2.25 14.76 19.45
C THR A 144 -1.81 14.33 18.07
N LEU A 145 -2.02 15.21 17.09
CA LEU A 145 -1.57 15.06 15.70
C LEU A 145 -0.60 16.20 15.41
N PHE A 146 0.57 15.88 14.85
CA PHE A 146 1.58 16.87 14.48
C PHE A 146 2.36 16.42 13.23
N SER A 147 2.83 17.39 12.47
CA SER A 147 3.56 17.12 11.22
C SER A 147 5.05 16.93 11.46
N LEU A 148 5.68 16.09 10.64
CA LEU A 148 7.14 15.97 10.64
C LEU A 148 7.81 17.33 10.39
N VAL A 149 7.24 18.19 9.54
CA VAL A 149 7.82 19.50 9.21
C VAL A 149 7.73 20.53 10.35
N ASP A 150 6.98 20.26 11.41
CA ASP A 150 6.95 21.12 12.61
C ASP A 150 8.29 21.06 13.40
N PHE A 151 9.12 20.03 13.14
CA PHE A 151 10.40 19.87 13.81
C PHE A 151 11.51 20.67 13.14
N LYS A 152 12.29 21.39 13.94
CA LYS A 152 13.43 22.18 13.45
C LYS A 152 14.62 21.29 13.15
N GLY A 153 15.33 21.62 12.09
CA GLY A 153 16.63 20.99 11.79
C GLY A 153 16.56 19.68 11.01
N LEU A 154 15.42 19.31 10.44
CA LEU A 154 15.24 18.08 9.65
C LEU A 154 16.30 17.91 8.55
N ASN A 155 16.68 19.01 7.87
CA ASN A 155 17.68 18.98 6.80
C ASN A 155 19.11 18.69 7.28
N LYS A 156 19.33 18.66 8.61
CA LYS A 156 20.63 18.32 9.21
C LYS A 156 20.68 16.85 9.66
N LEU A 157 19.55 16.15 9.60
CA LEU A 157 19.49 14.75 9.98
C LEU A 157 20.00 13.87 8.83
N SER A 158 20.83 12.92 9.16
CA SER A 158 21.31 11.91 8.20
C SER A 158 20.26 10.85 7.88
N SER A 159 19.24 10.70 8.74
CA SER A 159 18.14 9.76 8.55
C SER A 159 16.95 10.13 9.44
N ILE A 160 15.81 10.37 8.84
CA ILE A 160 14.53 10.63 9.52
C ILE A 160 14.11 9.39 10.33
N HIS A 161 14.21 8.20 9.72
CA HIS A 161 13.91 6.94 10.40
C HIS A 161 14.72 6.75 11.69
N ARG A 162 16.05 6.99 11.63
CA ARG A 162 16.90 6.87 12.82
C ARG A 162 16.52 7.88 13.91
N ALA A 163 16.19 9.12 13.50
CA ALA A 163 15.75 10.15 14.44
C ALA A 163 14.44 9.77 15.12
N TYR A 164 13.49 9.20 14.39
CA TYR A 164 12.24 8.65 14.91
C TYR A 164 12.51 7.53 15.92
N MET A 165 13.30 6.52 15.56
CA MET A 165 13.67 5.41 16.44
C MET A 165 14.39 5.84 17.72
N ASN A 166 15.06 6.99 17.70
CA ASN A 166 15.71 7.61 18.87
C ASN A 166 14.72 8.49 19.67
N GLY A 167 13.45 8.54 19.32
CA GLY A 167 12.43 9.32 20.03
C GLY A 167 12.48 10.83 19.81
N GLN A 168 13.21 11.31 18.79
CA GLN A 168 13.36 12.77 18.57
C GLN A 168 12.05 13.45 18.15
N PHE A 169 11.11 12.67 17.61
CA PHE A 169 9.81 13.16 17.16
C PHE A 169 8.67 12.77 18.10
N GLY A 170 8.93 12.02 19.18
CA GLY A 170 7.85 11.39 19.97
C GLY A 170 7.16 10.26 19.20
N ALA A 171 5.91 10.01 19.52
CA ALA A 171 5.02 9.03 18.86
C ALA A 171 5.55 7.57 18.84
N LEU A 172 6.53 7.26 19.68
CA LEU A 172 6.98 5.88 19.88
C LEU A 172 6.09 5.18 20.92
N PRO A 173 5.79 3.88 20.73
CA PRO A 173 5.11 3.09 21.75
C PRO A 173 5.93 3.06 23.04
N ASN A 174 5.31 3.43 24.15
CA ASN A 174 5.90 3.27 25.49
C ASN A 174 5.80 1.79 25.90
N VAL A 175 6.73 0.97 25.45
CA VAL A 175 6.87 -0.43 25.90
C VAL A 175 7.80 -0.43 27.11
N LEU A 176 7.26 -0.82 28.28
CA LEU A 176 8.03 -1.02 29.52
C LEU A 176 8.73 -2.37 29.47
#